data_1ad1ccdf3ef81458cf5a407099a9834f
#
_entry.id   1ad1ccdf3ef81458cf5a407099a9834f
#
_cell.length_a   1.000
_cell.length_b   1.000
_cell.length_c   1.000
_cell.angle_alpha   90.00
_cell.angle_beta   90.00
_cell.angle_gamma   90.00
#
_symmetry.space_group_name_H-M   'P 1'
#
loop_
_entity.id
_entity.type
_entity.pdbx_description
1 polymer ?
#
loop_
_entity_poly.entity_id
_entity_poly.type
_entity_poly.pdbx_seq_one_letter_code
_entity_poly.pdbx_strand_id
1 'polypeptide(L)' 'MEERDLLTLESAVTAIQEAASAVAREVERDRLREASLARLSTVEAELNRSQLALEKIIQEETK' A
#
# COMPACT_ATOMS: atom_id res chain seq x y z
N MET A 1 13.13 -14.22 11.74
CA MET A 1 13.44 -12.96 11.02
C MET A 1 14.27 -12.07 11.92
N GLU A 2 15.32 -11.48 11.37
CA GLU A 2 16.12 -10.53 12.15
C GLU A 2 15.32 -9.24 12.38
N GLU A 3 15.63 -8.58 13.50
CA GLU A 3 14.92 -7.35 13.86
C GLU A 3 15.05 -6.25 12.80
N ARG A 4 16.23 -6.14 12.18
CA ARG A 4 16.44 -5.16 11.10
C ARG A 4 15.49 -5.40 9.93
N ASP A 5 15.34 -6.65 9.53
CA ASP A 5 14.47 -7.00 8.42
C ASP A 5 13.02 -6.77 8.76
N LEU A 6 12.62 -7.07 10.00
CA LEU A 6 11.28 -6.79 10.47
C LEU A 6 10.98 -5.29 10.41
N LEU A 7 11.89 -4.46 10.91
CA LEU A 7 11.71 -3.00 10.88
C LEU A 7 11.62 -2.49 9.45
N THR A 8 12.43 -3.03 8.53
CA THR A 8 12.38 -2.66 7.13
C THR A 8 11.02 -2.98 6.52
N LEU A 9 10.49 -4.17 6.80
CA LEU A 9 9.19 -4.57 6.27
C LEU A 9 8.05 -3.77 6.87
N GLU A 10 8.13 -3.47 8.16
CA GLU A 10 7.12 -2.62 8.81
C GLU A 10 7.14 -1.20 8.25
N SER A 11 8.32 -0.67 7.95
CA SER A 11 8.45 0.63 7.30
C SER A 11 7.84 0.61 5.89
N ALA A 12 8.01 -0.49 5.17
CA ALA A 12 7.42 -0.65 3.85
C ALA A 12 5.88 -0.66 3.93
N VAL A 13 5.32 -1.34 4.93
CA VAL A 13 3.87 -1.34 5.15
C VAL A 13 3.38 0.09 5.38
N THR A 14 4.05 0.85 6.23
CA THR A 14 3.68 2.24 6.50
C THR A 14 3.73 3.09 5.23
N ALA A 15 4.79 2.93 4.42
CA ALA A 15 4.94 3.67 3.17
C ALA A 15 3.80 3.35 2.19
N ILE A 16 3.41 2.07 2.11
CA ILE A 16 2.31 1.66 1.25
C ILE A 16 0.99 2.27 1.75
N GLN A 17 0.75 2.26 3.06
CA GLN A 17 -0.45 2.87 3.63
C GLN A 17 -0.54 4.35 3.31
N GLU A 18 0.56 5.07 3.42
CA GLU A 18 0.62 6.50 3.09
C GLU A 18 0.36 6.73 1.61
N ALA A 19 0.96 5.91 0.75
CA ALA A 19 0.76 6.01 -0.69
C ALA A 19 -0.70 5.71 -1.06
N ALA A 20 -1.29 4.68 -0.47
CA ALA A 20 -2.69 4.32 -0.75
C ALA A 20 -3.63 5.44 -0.32
N SER A 21 -3.38 6.07 0.83
CA SER A 21 -4.19 7.20 1.31
C SER A 21 -4.08 8.40 0.37
N ALA A 22 -2.88 8.68 -0.13
CA ALA A 22 -2.68 9.79 -1.06
C ALA A 22 -3.41 9.54 -2.38
N VAL A 23 -3.34 8.31 -2.90
CA VAL A 23 -4.04 7.94 -4.12
C VAL A 23 -5.56 8.05 -3.93
N ALA A 24 -6.07 7.55 -2.81
CA ALA A 24 -7.50 7.63 -2.51
C ALA A 24 -7.98 9.08 -2.49
N ARG A 25 -7.21 9.98 -1.91
CA ARG A 25 -7.55 11.41 -1.89
C ARG A 25 -7.58 12.02 -3.29
N GLU A 26 -6.65 11.63 -4.16
CA GLU A 26 -6.65 12.11 -5.54
C GLU A 26 -7.87 11.63 -6.31
N VAL A 27 -8.26 10.38 -6.10
CA VAL A 27 -9.49 9.85 -6.73
C VAL A 27 -10.71 10.64 -6.24
N GLU A 28 -10.78 10.93 -4.95
CA GLU A 28 -11.90 11.67 -4.37
C GLU A 28 -11.99 13.11 -4.88
N ARG A 29 -10.87 13.73 -5.20
CA ARG A 29 -10.87 15.09 -5.76
C ARG A 29 -11.51 15.17 -7.13
N ASP A 30 -11.50 14.07 -7.87
CA ASP A 30 -12.16 13.96 -9.17
C ASP A 30 -11.72 15.06 -10.16
N ARG A 31 -10.41 15.35 -10.20
CA ARG A 31 -9.85 16.39 -11.05
C ARG A 31 -9.13 15.86 -12.28
N LEU A 32 -8.93 14.56 -12.34
CA LEU A 32 -8.23 13.90 -13.43
C LEU A 32 -9.22 13.40 -14.47
N ARG A 33 -8.69 13.03 -15.63
CA ARG A 33 -9.51 12.39 -16.67
C ARG A 33 -10.03 11.05 -16.14
N GLU A 34 -11.16 10.64 -16.64
CA GLU A 34 -11.80 9.39 -16.23
C GLU A 34 -10.87 8.19 -16.35
N ALA A 35 -10.12 8.11 -17.47
CA ALA A 35 -9.18 7.01 -17.66
C ALA A 35 -8.07 7.00 -16.61
N SER A 36 -7.58 8.20 -16.21
CA SER A 36 -6.57 8.31 -15.17
C SER A 36 -7.12 7.95 -13.80
N LEU A 37 -8.36 8.35 -13.51
CA LEU A 37 -9.03 8.00 -12.25
C LEU A 37 -9.20 6.49 -12.15
N ALA A 38 -9.59 5.84 -13.25
CA ALA A 38 -9.73 4.37 -13.27
C ALA A 38 -8.40 3.68 -12.99
N ARG A 39 -7.31 4.19 -13.57
CA ARG A 39 -5.96 3.65 -13.34
C ARG A 39 -5.52 3.86 -11.90
N LEU A 40 -5.82 5.01 -11.31
CA LEU A 40 -5.49 5.28 -9.91
C LEU A 40 -6.26 4.36 -8.98
N SER A 41 -7.52 4.07 -9.27
CA SER A 41 -8.29 3.12 -8.48
C SER A 41 -7.67 1.73 -8.51
N THR A 42 -7.13 1.32 -9.66
CA THR A 42 -6.40 0.06 -9.79
C THR A 42 -5.12 0.09 -8.95
N VAL A 43 -4.38 1.21 -9.00
CA VAL A 43 -3.16 1.36 -8.20
C VAL A 43 -3.48 1.26 -6.71
N GLU A 44 -4.56 1.89 -6.28
CA GLU A 44 -4.99 1.83 -4.88
C GLU A 44 -5.27 0.38 -4.46
N ALA A 45 -6.00 -0.37 -5.29
CA ALA A 45 -6.29 -1.77 -5.01
C ALA A 45 -5.01 -2.61 -4.93
N GLU A 46 -4.05 -2.35 -5.83
CA GLU A 46 -2.77 -3.06 -5.83
C GLU A 46 -1.93 -2.71 -4.60
N LEU A 47 -1.94 -1.46 -4.17
CA LEU A 47 -1.24 -1.05 -2.95
C LEU A 47 -1.81 -1.76 -1.73
N ASN A 48 -3.13 -1.82 -1.62
CA ASN A 48 -3.80 -2.51 -0.51
C ASN A 48 -3.46 -3.99 -0.52
N ARG A 49 -3.43 -4.62 -1.68
CA ARG A 49 -3.08 -6.03 -1.81
C ARG A 49 -1.62 -6.26 -1.40
N SER A 50 -0.71 -5.39 -1.83
CA SER A 50 0.71 -5.49 -1.48
C SER A 50 0.91 -5.32 0.02
N GLN A 51 0.15 -4.42 0.66
CA GLN A 51 0.19 -4.24 2.11
C GLN A 51 -0.18 -5.53 2.82
N LEU A 52 -1.28 -6.16 2.41
CA LEU A 52 -1.74 -7.39 3.03
C LEU A 52 -0.72 -8.52 2.86
N ALA A 53 -0.10 -8.59 1.68
CA ALA A 53 0.93 -9.60 1.42
C ALA A 53 2.15 -9.39 2.33
N LEU A 54 2.58 -8.14 2.52
CA LEU A 54 3.70 -7.83 3.42
C LEU A 54 3.35 -8.16 4.87
N GLU A 55 2.15 -7.80 5.31
CA GLU A 55 1.70 -8.09 6.67
C GLU A 55 1.66 -9.60 6.92
N LYS A 56 1.26 -10.37 5.91
CA LYS A 56 1.25 -11.82 6.02
C LYS A 56 2.65 -12.39 6.17
N ILE A 57 3.62 -11.86 5.40
CA ILE A 57 5.01 -12.27 5.49
C ILE A 57 5.54 -11.99 6.90
N ILE A 58 5.30 -10.78 7.41
CA ILE A 58 5.72 -10.39 8.75
C ILE A 58 5.13 -11.34 9.79
N GLN A 59 3.85 -11.62 9.68
CA GLN A 59 3.15 -12.50 10.61
C GLN A 59 3.74 -13.91 10.59
N GLU A 60 4.01 -14.46 9.41
CA GLU A 60 4.55 -15.80 9.29
C GLU A 60 5.98 -15.90 9.81
N GLU A 61 6.79 -14.85 9.60
CA GLU A 61 8.19 -14.85 10.00
C GLU A 61 8.39 -14.53 11.48
N THR A 62 7.39 -13.96 12.14
CA THR A 62 7.47 -13.59 13.56
C THR A 62 6.73 -14.54 14.48
N LYS A 63 6.23 -15.64 13.97
CA LYS A 63 5.58 -16.67 14.77
C LYS A 63 6.54 -17.43 15.68
#